data_f91675dc4301466b57992311785a4d85
#
_entry.id   f91675dc4301466b57992311785a4d85
#
_cell.length_a   1.000
_cell.length_b   1.000
_cell.length_c   1.000
_cell.angle_alpha   90.00
_cell.angle_beta   90.00
_cell.angle_gamma   90.00
#
_symmetry.space_group_name_H-M   'P 1'
#
loop_
_entity.id
_entity.type
_entity.pdbx_description
1 polymer ?
#
loop_
_entity_poly.entity_id
_entity_poly.type
_entity_poly.pdbx_seq_one_letter_code
_entity_poly.pdbx_strand_id
1 'polypeptide(L)'
;MNESMQDEKKSILLENLQMLEQSVEQLRYSLEKCKTLDQPFSPENLESIEALSARFARTADILTQKVVRSLMLYLREETGTFIDMTNRMEKMNLTDSAQTMLEIRDLRNEIVHDYSNRDSK
;
A
#
# COMPACT_ATOMS: atom_id res chain seq x y z
N MET A 1 27.71 -11.29 -13.60
CA MET A 1 27.44 -10.80 -12.25
C MET A 1 26.30 -9.81 -12.19
N ASN A 2 26.33 -8.78 -13.07
CA ASN A 2 25.25 -7.79 -13.10
C ASN A 2 23.89 -8.38 -13.50
N GLU A 3 23.88 -9.33 -14.42
CA GLU A 3 22.65 -10.01 -14.83
C GLU A 3 22.01 -10.81 -13.72
N SER A 4 22.84 -11.52 -12.93
CA SER A 4 22.36 -12.32 -11.82
C SER A 4 21.72 -11.45 -10.72
N MET A 5 22.37 -10.33 -10.40
CA MET A 5 21.84 -9.37 -9.42
C MET A 5 20.56 -8.72 -9.92
N GLN A 6 20.50 -8.40 -11.22
CA GLN A 6 19.34 -7.79 -11.84
C GLN A 6 18.18 -8.78 -11.91
N ASP A 7 18.46 -10.05 -12.15
CA ASP A 7 17.44 -11.12 -12.12
C ASP A 7 16.86 -11.29 -10.73
N GLU A 8 17.69 -11.19 -9.69
CA GLU A 8 17.24 -11.25 -8.30
C GLU A 8 16.31 -10.08 -7.97
N LYS A 9 16.71 -8.87 -8.36
CA LYS A 9 15.91 -7.68 -8.13
C LYS A 9 14.58 -7.76 -8.88
N LYS A 10 14.60 -8.30 -10.08
CA LYS A 10 13.38 -8.52 -10.87
C LYS A 10 12.46 -9.51 -10.17
N SER A 11 13.00 -10.61 -9.67
CA SER A 11 12.22 -11.62 -8.93
C SER A 11 11.54 -11.02 -7.71
N ILE A 12 12.28 -10.22 -6.93
CA ILE A 12 11.74 -9.58 -5.74
C ILE A 12 10.62 -8.62 -6.12
N LEU A 13 10.84 -7.81 -7.16
CA LEU A 13 9.82 -6.88 -7.65
C LEU A 13 8.55 -7.61 -8.08
N LEU A 14 8.70 -8.70 -8.84
CA LEU A 14 7.55 -9.47 -9.32
C LEU A 14 6.79 -10.12 -8.18
N GLU A 15 7.49 -10.65 -7.17
CA GLU A 15 6.85 -11.19 -5.97
C GLU A 15 6.05 -10.12 -5.23
N ASN A 16 6.64 -8.94 -5.08
CA ASN A 16 5.98 -7.83 -4.38
C ASN A 16 4.77 -7.33 -5.17
N LEU A 17 4.86 -7.27 -6.50
CA LEU A 17 3.72 -6.90 -7.35
C LEU A 17 2.59 -7.91 -7.24
N GLN A 18 2.90 -9.19 -7.20
CA GLN A 18 1.91 -10.24 -7.03
C GLN A 18 1.23 -10.14 -5.66
N MET A 19 2.02 -9.88 -4.63
CA MET A 19 1.50 -9.66 -3.28
C MET A 19 0.56 -8.46 -3.24
N LEU A 20 0.95 -7.37 -3.91
CA LEU A 20 0.11 -6.18 -4.01
C LEU A 20 -1.21 -6.48 -4.72
N GLU A 21 -1.15 -7.18 -5.84
CA GLU A 21 -2.35 -7.55 -6.61
C GLU A 21 -3.35 -8.33 -5.77
N GLN A 22 -2.87 -9.33 -5.02
CA GLN A 22 -3.72 -10.13 -4.13
C GLN A 22 -4.32 -9.27 -3.02
N SER A 23 -3.53 -8.38 -2.45
CA SER A 23 -3.98 -7.48 -1.39
C SER A 23 -5.04 -6.49 -1.90
N VAL A 24 -4.86 -5.97 -3.11
CA VAL A 24 -5.82 -5.06 -3.74
C VAL A 24 -7.16 -5.77 -3.97
N GLU A 25 -7.14 -7.03 -4.37
CA GLU A 25 -8.38 -7.79 -4.57
C GLU A 25 -9.17 -7.93 -3.27
N GLN A 26 -8.48 -8.24 -2.17
CA GLN A 26 -9.11 -8.34 -0.85
C GLN A 26 -9.65 -6.99 -0.39
N LEU A 27 -8.89 -5.93 -0.63
CA LEU A 27 -9.31 -4.56 -0.30
C LEU A 27 -10.55 -4.17 -1.09
N ARG A 28 -10.58 -4.49 -2.37
CA ARG A 28 -11.72 -4.19 -3.24
C ARG A 28 -12.98 -4.89 -2.76
N TYR A 29 -12.87 -6.15 -2.37
CA TYR A 29 -13.98 -6.91 -1.80
C TYR A 29 -14.55 -6.21 -0.56
N SER A 30 -13.68 -5.81 0.38
CA SER A 30 -14.09 -5.12 1.59
C SER A 30 -14.74 -3.78 1.29
N LEU A 31 -14.18 -3.03 0.34
CA LEU A 31 -14.71 -1.73 -0.05
C LEU A 31 -16.12 -1.87 -0.62
N GLU A 32 -16.34 -2.81 -1.52
CA GLU A 32 -17.67 -3.05 -2.10
C GLU A 32 -18.68 -3.45 -1.03
N LYS A 33 -18.26 -4.32 -0.11
CA LYS A 33 -19.12 -4.76 0.99
C LYS A 33 -19.54 -3.60 1.87
N CYS A 34 -18.64 -2.66 2.15
CA CYS A 34 -18.91 -1.55 3.06
C CYS A 34 -19.67 -0.39 2.42
N LYS A 35 -19.75 -0.32 1.10
CA LYS A 35 -20.43 0.78 0.39
C LYS A 35 -21.93 0.89 0.72
N THR A 36 -22.56 -0.23 1.06
CA THR A 36 -24.00 -0.28 1.28
C THR A 36 -24.40 -0.32 2.76
N LEU A 37 -23.43 -0.13 3.66
CA LEU A 37 -23.72 -0.17 5.10
C LEU A 37 -24.32 1.14 5.55
N ASP A 38 -25.42 1.06 6.31
CA ASP A 38 -26.13 2.21 6.85
C ASP A 38 -25.99 2.29 8.36
N GLN A 39 -25.97 3.51 8.88
CA GLN A 39 -25.99 3.73 10.33
C GLN A 39 -27.40 3.58 10.88
N PRO A 40 -27.58 3.10 12.13
CA PRO A 40 -26.49 2.68 13.03
C PRO A 40 -25.91 1.33 12.63
N PHE A 41 -24.60 1.17 12.81
CA PHE A 41 -23.92 -0.05 12.39
C PHE A 41 -24.14 -1.19 13.39
N SER A 42 -24.46 -2.37 12.88
CA SER A 42 -24.52 -3.60 13.67
C SER A 42 -23.10 -4.05 14.04
N PRO A 43 -22.94 -4.97 15.00
CA PRO A 43 -21.62 -5.56 15.27
C PRO A 43 -20.98 -6.17 14.02
N GLU A 44 -21.74 -6.83 13.16
CA GLU A 44 -21.25 -7.41 11.91
C GLU A 44 -20.77 -6.32 10.95
N ASN A 45 -21.49 -5.20 10.88
CA ASN A 45 -21.09 -4.08 10.02
C ASN A 45 -19.80 -3.43 10.53
N LEU A 46 -19.66 -3.28 11.85
CA LEU A 46 -18.43 -2.74 12.46
C LEU A 46 -17.24 -3.66 12.15
N GLU A 47 -17.45 -4.96 12.24
CA GLU A 47 -16.42 -5.95 11.89
C GLU A 47 -15.97 -5.80 10.43
N SER A 48 -16.93 -5.58 9.53
CA SER A 48 -16.63 -5.36 8.10
C SER A 48 -15.83 -4.07 7.89
N ILE A 49 -16.15 -3.01 8.61
CA ILE A 49 -15.44 -1.74 8.54
C ILE A 49 -14.01 -1.89 9.08
N GLU A 50 -13.83 -2.64 10.16
CA GLU A 50 -12.51 -2.93 10.70
C GLU A 50 -11.67 -3.74 9.71
N ALA A 51 -12.28 -4.71 9.03
CA ALA A 51 -11.60 -5.49 8.01
C ALA A 51 -11.17 -4.59 6.85
N LEU A 52 -12.02 -3.66 6.43
CA LEU A 52 -11.68 -2.69 5.38
C LEU A 52 -10.46 -1.86 5.76
N SER A 53 -10.45 -1.32 6.97
CA SER A 53 -9.33 -0.51 7.47
C SER A 53 -8.03 -1.31 7.53
N ALA A 54 -8.09 -2.54 8.04
CA ALA A 54 -6.91 -3.41 8.13
C ALA A 54 -6.37 -3.78 6.75
N ARG A 55 -7.26 -4.07 5.81
CA ARG A 55 -6.88 -4.43 4.43
C ARG A 55 -6.29 -3.24 3.69
N PHE A 56 -6.83 -2.05 3.91
CA PHE A 56 -6.26 -0.83 3.34
C PHE A 56 -4.84 -0.60 3.86
N ALA A 57 -4.65 -0.66 5.19
CA ALA A 57 -3.33 -0.44 5.80
C ALA A 57 -2.30 -1.44 5.27
N ARG A 58 -2.70 -2.72 5.17
CA ARG A 58 -1.83 -3.76 4.63
C ARG A 58 -1.45 -3.50 3.16
N THR A 59 -2.43 -3.13 2.35
CA THR A 59 -2.19 -2.83 0.93
C THR A 59 -1.26 -1.63 0.78
N ALA A 60 -1.51 -0.59 1.58
CA ALA A 60 -0.65 0.60 1.58
C ALA A 60 0.78 0.26 1.97
N ASP A 61 0.98 -0.60 2.96
CA ASP A 61 2.32 -1.01 3.38
C ASP A 61 3.04 -1.81 2.29
N ILE A 62 2.34 -2.71 1.62
CA ILE A 62 2.94 -3.47 0.51
C ILE A 62 3.37 -2.52 -0.59
N LEU A 63 2.51 -1.58 -0.96
CA LEU A 63 2.81 -0.62 -2.01
C LEU A 63 3.99 0.28 -1.64
N THR A 64 3.90 0.94 -0.49
CA THR A 64 4.86 2.00 -0.14
C THR A 64 6.19 1.47 0.36
N GLN A 65 6.19 0.35 1.06
CA GLN A 65 7.41 -0.18 1.67
C GLN A 65 8.08 -1.24 0.82
N LYS A 66 7.32 -2.01 0.06
CA LYS A 66 7.88 -3.12 -0.71
C LYS A 66 7.96 -2.84 -2.21
N VAL A 67 6.83 -2.47 -2.82
CA VAL A 67 6.78 -2.31 -4.28
C VAL A 67 7.61 -1.11 -4.73
N VAL A 68 7.40 0.06 -4.15
CA VAL A 68 8.11 1.28 -4.57
C VAL A 68 9.61 1.09 -4.43
N ARG A 69 10.07 0.56 -3.29
CA ARG A 69 11.49 0.35 -3.05
C ARG A 69 12.10 -0.68 -4.00
N SER A 70 11.44 -1.82 -4.19
CA SER A 70 11.97 -2.85 -5.09
C SER A 70 11.97 -2.39 -6.55
N LEU A 71 11.02 -1.52 -6.93
CA LEU A 71 11.01 -0.92 -8.26
C LEU A 71 12.22 0.00 -8.46
N MET A 72 12.50 0.87 -7.48
CA MET A 72 13.66 1.76 -7.55
C MET A 72 14.96 0.95 -7.64
N LEU A 73 15.09 -0.09 -6.82
CA LEU A 73 16.28 -0.95 -6.85
C LEU A 73 16.44 -1.64 -8.21
N TYR A 74 15.35 -2.13 -8.78
CA TYR A 74 15.39 -2.79 -10.09
C TYR A 74 15.79 -1.80 -11.18
N LEU A 75 15.31 -0.57 -11.13
CA LEU A 75 15.60 0.47 -12.10
C LEU A 75 16.95 1.15 -11.84
N ARG A 76 17.68 0.73 -10.82
CA ARG A 76 18.98 1.29 -10.41
C ARG A 76 18.89 2.77 -10.06
N GLU A 77 17.76 3.15 -9.48
CA GLU A 77 17.53 4.49 -8.96
C GLU A 77 17.87 4.52 -7.47
N GLU A 78 18.16 5.72 -6.96
CA GLU A 78 18.40 5.88 -5.54
C GLU A 78 17.10 5.66 -4.75
N THR A 79 17.20 5.00 -3.60
CA THR A 79 16.03 4.76 -2.78
C THR A 79 15.66 5.96 -1.92
N GLY A 80 16.59 6.53 -1.18
CA GLY A 80 16.32 7.76 -0.42
C GLY A 80 15.03 7.73 0.39
N THR A 81 14.36 8.87 0.49
CA THR A 81 13.07 9.00 1.18
C THR A 81 11.94 8.54 0.28
N PHE A 82 10.80 8.23 0.91
CA PHE A 82 9.59 7.86 0.14
C PHE A 82 9.15 9.00 -0.78
N ILE A 83 9.25 10.25 -0.32
CA ILE A 83 8.91 11.43 -1.13
C ILE A 83 9.79 11.48 -2.38
N ASP A 84 11.08 11.25 -2.23
CA ASP A 84 12.02 11.24 -3.36
C ASP A 84 11.67 10.16 -4.37
N MET A 85 11.38 8.95 -3.87
CA MET A 85 11.04 7.82 -4.74
C MET A 85 9.75 8.06 -5.52
N THR A 86 8.72 8.59 -4.87
CA THR A 86 7.44 8.85 -5.53
C THR A 86 7.57 9.96 -6.57
N ASN A 87 8.38 10.98 -6.30
CA ASN A 87 8.65 12.05 -7.28
C ASN A 87 9.37 11.51 -8.52
N ARG A 88 10.29 10.57 -8.34
CA ARG A 88 10.95 9.91 -9.47
C ARG A 88 9.99 9.06 -10.26
N MET A 89 9.11 8.34 -9.59
CA MET A 89 8.08 7.54 -10.25
C MET A 89 7.19 8.40 -11.14
N GLU A 90 6.79 9.58 -10.64
CA GLU A 90 5.98 10.51 -11.42
C GLU A 90 6.73 11.00 -12.66
N LYS A 91 8.00 11.37 -12.50
CA LYS A 91 8.85 11.80 -13.61
C LYS A 91 9.02 10.73 -14.67
N MET A 92 9.08 9.47 -14.25
CA MET A 92 9.24 8.33 -15.16
C MET A 92 7.91 7.79 -15.67
N ASN A 93 6.80 8.46 -15.36
CA ASN A 93 5.45 8.04 -15.76
C ASN A 93 5.05 6.66 -15.23
N LEU A 94 5.59 6.28 -14.06
CA LEU A 94 5.24 5.04 -13.38
C LEU A 94 4.06 5.21 -12.43
N THR A 95 3.75 6.44 -12.10
CA THR A 95 2.53 6.80 -11.37
C THR A 95 2.00 8.10 -11.94
N ASP A 96 0.69 8.28 -11.89
CA ASP A 96 0.04 9.51 -12.35
C ASP A 96 0.29 10.67 -11.40
N SER A 97 0.45 10.37 -10.10
CA SER A 97 0.53 11.40 -9.08
C SER A 97 1.34 10.94 -7.87
N ALA A 98 2.47 11.62 -7.63
CA ALA A 98 3.24 11.44 -6.41
C ALA A 98 2.39 11.85 -5.19
N GLN A 99 1.54 12.87 -5.35
CA GLN A 99 0.66 13.33 -4.27
C GLN A 99 -0.28 12.23 -3.81
N THR A 100 -0.88 11.48 -4.73
CA THR A 100 -1.77 10.36 -4.38
C THR A 100 -1.02 9.30 -3.57
N MET A 101 0.23 9.01 -3.94
CA MET A 101 1.05 8.05 -3.21
C MET A 101 1.30 8.51 -1.78
N LEU A 102 1.56 9.80 -1.60
CA LEU A 102 1.78 10.38 -0.27
C LEU A 102 0.49 10.35 0.56
N GLU A 103 -0.65 10.61 -0.06
CA GLU A 103 -1.95 10.54 0.60
C GLU A 103 -2.27 9.12 1.09
N ILE A 104 -1.94 8.12 0.29
CA ILE A 104 -2.11 6.72 0.68
C ILE A 104 -1.29 6.41 1.94
N ARG A 105 -0.03 6.84 1.97
CA ARG A 105 0.83 6.66 3.14
C ARG A 105 0.25 7.38 4.36
N ASP A 106 -0.19 8.61 4.17
CA ASP A 106 -0.71 9.42 5.26
C ASP A 106 -1.98 8.83 5.85
N LEU A 107 -2.89 8.35 5.01
CA LEU A 107 -4.11 7.69 5.46
C LEU A 107 -3.79 6.40 6.23
N ARG A 108 -2.83 5.62 5.74
CA ARG A 108 -2.36 4.42 6.45
C ARG A 108 -1.87 4.77 7.85
N ASN A 109 -1.09 5.84 7.97
CA ASN A 109 -0.55 6.27 9.25
C ASN A 109 -1.67 6.72 10.20
N GLU A 110 -2.68 7.39 9.70
CA GLU A 110 -3.84 7.79 10.50
C GLU A 110 -4.61 6.58 11.04
N ILE A 111 -4.84 5.58 10.19
CA ILE A 111 -5.55 4.36 10.59
C ILE A 111 -4.80 3.64 11.71
N VAL A 112 -3.49 3.47 11.56
CA VAL A 112 -2.66 2.78 12.56
C VAL A 112 -2.59 3.59 13.85
N HIS A 113 -2.51 4.91 13.75
CA HIS A 113 -2.50 5.80 14.92
C HIS A 113 -3.82 5.68 15.71
N ASP A 114 -4.94 5.65 15.03
CA ASP A 114 -6.25 5.52 15.68
C ASP A 114 -6.38 4.19 16.43
N TYR A 115 -5.91 3.09 15.83
CA TYR A 115 -5.91 1.79 16.50
C TYR A 115 -5.03 1.81 17.74
N SER A 116 -3.85 2.42 17.66
CA SER A 116 -2.94 2.53 18.80
C SER A 116 -3.58 3.33 19.95
N ASN A 117 -4.29 4.41 19.63
CA ASN A 117 -4.98 5.21 20.63
C ASN A 117 -6.11 4.46 21.30
N ARG A 118 -6.84 3.65 20.55
CA ARG A 118 -7.92 2.80 21.12
C ARG A 118 -7.33 1.77 22.09
N ASP A 119 -6.26 1.13 21.68
CA ASP A 119 -5.61 0.08 22.48
C ASP A 119 -5.01 0.63 23.76
N SER A 120 -4.61 1.91 23.77
CA SER A 120 -3.99 2.53 24.94
C SER A 120 -5.02 2.97 25.99
N LYS A 121 -6.30 2.88 25.68
CA LYS A 121 -7.39 3.18 26.61
C LYS A 121 -7.93 1.91 27.24
#